data_b597e3dbc291ee42b200d6bb54d0a91e
#
_entry.id   b597e3dbc291ee42b200d6bb54d0a91e
#
_cell.length_a   1.000
_cell.length_b   1.000
_cell.length_c   1.000
_cell.angle_alpha   90.00
_cell.angle_beta   90.00
_cell.angle_gamma   90.00
#
_symmetry.space_group_name_H-M   'P 1'
#
loop_
_entity.id
_entity.type
_entity.pdbx_description
1 polymer ?
#
loop_
_entity_poly.entity_id
_entity_poly.type
_entity_poly.pdbx_seq_one_letter_code
_entity_poly.pdbx_strand_id
1 'polypeptide(L)'
;QGTAVVRFTPEMSQWDPDVFVQRVLVDWLRVSEVWVGADFLFGRERSGNFTLLRALGAQYGFRAEKIDPIRYKDFIVSSTRIRRLVSEGRVDEAGALLGRHYAVDGTIVEGAKRGREIGFPTANLASANELIPPNGVYATMSTTDGKVYPSVTNVGQRPTIGEGLATTIETHVIGQSMDLYGCLLYTSPSPRDATL
;
A
#
# COMPACT_ATOMS: atom_id res chain seq x y z
N GLN A 1 12.92 15.53 2.11
CA GLN A 1 12.14 14.64 1.24
C GLN A 1 10.68 14.95 1.40
N GLY A 2 9.91 14.95 0.31
CA GLY A 2 8.48 15.21 0.31
C GLY A 2 7.76 14.39 -0.75
N THR A 3 6.44 14.27 -0.61
CA THR A 3 5.56 13.61 -1.58
C THR A 3 4.62 14.67 -2.17
N ALA A 4 4.59 14.77 -3.50
CA ALA A 4 3.61 15.57 -4.21
C ALA A 4 2.44 14.68 -4.62
N VAL A 5 1.25 14.97 -4.08
CA VAL A 5 0.02 14.26 -4.43
C VAL A 5 -0.72 15.08 -5.48
N VAL A 6 -0.85 14.53 -6.67
CA VAL A 6 -1.54 15.19 -7.80
C VAL A 6 -2.90 14.55 -7.98
N ARG A 7 -3.94 15.37 -7.94
CA ARG A 7 -5.29 14.89 -8.29
C ARG A 7 -5.38 14.72 -9.81
N PHE A 8 -5.43 13.49 -10.27
CA PHE A 8 -5.60 13.18 -11.68
C PHE A 8 -7.05 13.42 -12.10
N THR A 9 -7.27 14.42 -12.97
CA THR A 9 -8.61 14.81 -13.44
C THR A 9 -8.86 14.36 -14.88
N PRO A 10 -10.12 14.27 -15.33
CA PRO A 10 -10.43 14.01 -16.74
C PRO A 10 -9.76 15.02 -17.69
N GLU A 11 -9.67 16.29 -17.30
CA GLU A 11 -8.96 17.31 -18.08
C GLU A 11 -7.46 16.98 -18.19
N MET A 12 -6.81 16.64 -17.09
CA MET A 12 -5.39 16.26 -17.07
C MET A 12 -5.11 15.02 -17.93
N SER A 13 -6.06 14.08 -18.01
CA SER A 13 -5.93 12.88 -18.85
C SER A 13 -5.89 13.19 -20.36
N GLN A 14 -6.35 14.37 -20.77
CA GLN A 14 -6.33 14.85 -22.16
C GLN A 14 -5.08 15.67 -22.51
N TRP A 15 -4.19 15.91 -21.57
CA TRP A 15 -2.97 16.66 -21.85
C TRP A 15 -2.02 15.86 -22.72
N ASP A 16 -1.52 16.49 -23.76
CA ASP A 16 -0.42 15.94 -24.55
C ASP A 16 0.84 15.81 -23.69
N PRO A 17 1.76 14.91 -24.02
CA PRO A 17 2.94 14.65 -23.19
C PRO A 17 3.81 15.88 -22.90
N ASP A 18 3.99 16.75 -23.86
CA ASP A 18 4.75 18.00 -23.72
C ASP A 18 4.08 18.97 -22.76
N VAL A 19 2.75 19.10 -22.82
CA VAL A 19 1.95 19.91 -21.86
C VAL A 19 2.10 19.38 -20.44
N PHE A 20 2.02 18.05 -20.26
CA PHE A 20 2.26 17.44 -18.93
C PHE A 20 3.66 17.77 -18.41
N VAL A 21 4.70 17.57 -19.23
CA VAL A 21 6.08 17.83 -18.84
C VAL A 21 6.25 19.31 -18.48
N GLN A 22 5.77 20.21 -19.32
CA GLN A 22 5.90 21.64 -19.07
C GLN A 22 5.19 22.05 -17.79
N ARG A 23 3.90 21.79 -17.66
CA ARG A 23 3.10 22.26 -16.52
C ARG A 23 3.48 21.61 -15.19
N VAL A 24 3.76 20.29 -15.19
CA VAL A 24 4.00 19.56 -13.96
C VAL A 24 5.47 19.54 -13.58
N LEU A 25 6.35 19.13 -14.51
CA LEU A 25 7.75 18.92 -14.18
C LEU A 25 8.54 20.24 -14.19
N VAL A 26 8.28 21.13 -15.15
CA VAL A 26 9.03 22.37 -15.32
C VAL A 26 8.45 23.50 -14.47
N ASP A 27 7.19 23.88 -14.71
CA ASP A 27 6.60 25.08 -14.11
C ASP A 27 6.28 24.87 -12.63
N TRP A 28 5.68 23.74 -12.29
CA TRP A 28 5.26 23.48 -10.90
C TRP A 28 6.36 22.88 -10.05
N LEU A 29 6.92 21.72 -10.43
CA LEU A 29 7.90 21.01 -9.61
C LEU A 29 9.34 21.53 -9.79
N ARG A 30 9.63 22.23 -10.90
CA ARG A 30 10.94 22.78 -11.23
C ARG A 30 12.03 21.74 -11.09
N VAL A 31 11.81 20.57 -11.67
CA VAL A 31 12.71 19.44 -11.52
C VAL A 31 14.05 19.70 -12.20
N SER A 32 15.14 19.30 -11.56
CA SER A 32 16.47 19.21 -12.18
C SER A 32 16.76 17.81 -12.72
N GLU A 33 16.08 16.81 -12.17
CA GLU A 33 16.28 15.42 -12.54
C GLU A 33 14.97 14.62 -12.32
N VAL A 34 14.67 13.70 -13.24
CA VAL A 34 13.47 12.84 -13.19
C VAL A 34 13.89 11.39 -13.39
N TRP A 35 13.47 10.54 -12.48
CA TRP A 35 13.72 9.11 -12.54
C TRP A 35 12.40 8.37 -12.78
N VAL A 36 12.34 7.51 -13.82
CA VAL A 36 11.14 6.77 -14.18
C VAL A 36 11.43 5.30 -14.41
N GLY A 37 10.43 4.45 -14.22
CA GLY A 37 10.53 3.02 -14.55
C GLY A 37 10.70 2.79 -16.06
N ALA A 38 11.20 1.62 -16.43
CA ALA A 38 11.49 1.26 -17.82
C ALA A 38 10.25 1.26 -18.73
N ASP A 39 9.07 1.03 -18.15
CA ASP A 39 7.75 0.95 -18.81
C ASP A 39 6.91 2.22 -18.64
N PHE A 40 7.54 3.32 -18.19
CA PHE A 40 6.85 4.58 -17.93
C PHE A 40 6.27 5.17 -19.22
N LEU A 41 4.95 5.39 -19.20
CA LEU A 41 4.19 6.05 -20.24
C LEU A 41 3.34 7.16 -19.64
N PHE A 42 3.21 8.29 -20.33
CA PHE A 42 2.51 9.47 -19.84
C PHE A 42 1.80 10.24 -20.96
N GLY A 43 1.01 11.24 -20.57
CA GLY A 43 0.24 12.05 -21.51
C GLY A 43 -1.00 11.31 -22.05
N ARG A 44 -1.76 12.03 -22.89
CA ARG A 44 -2.98 11.50 -23.50
C ARG A 44 -2.71 10.20 -24.26
N GLU A 45 -3.57 9.21 -24.02
CA GLU A 45 -3.48 7.87 -24.63
C GLU A 45 -2.12 7.18 -24.42
N ARG A 46 -1.37 7.59 -23.38
CA ARG A 46 -0.04 7.05 -23.07
C ARG A 46 0.97 7.26 -24.21
N SER A 47 0.81 8.34 -24.99
CA SER A 47 1.64 8.65 -26.17
C SER A 47 3.06 9.11 -25.81
N GLY A 48 3.30 9.56 -24.57
CA GLY A 48 4.63 9.88 -24.07
C GLY A 48 5.38 8.65 -23.55
N ASN A 49 6.66 8.59 -23.83
CA ASN A 49 7.57 7.53 -23.39
C ASN A 49 8.91 8.12 -22.89
N PHE A 50 9.81 7.25 -22.42
CA PHE A 50 11.11 7.70 -21.91
C PHE A 50 11.94 8.46 -22.93
N THR A 51 11.90 8.08 -24.21
CA THR A 51 12.66 8.76 -25.27
C THR A 51 12.19 10.21 -25.44
N LEU A 52 10.87 10.41 -25.46
CA LEU A 52 10.28 11.74 -25.49
C LEU A 52 10.60 12.54 -24.22
N LEU A 53 10.48 11.91 -23.04
CA LEU A 53 10.82 12.57 -21.77
C LEU A 53 12.26 13.08 -21.74
N ARG A 54 13.20 12.28 -22.25
CA ARG A 54 14.61 12.67 -22.35
C ARG A 54 14.83 13.82 -23.33
N ALA A 55 14.14 13.82 -24.46
CA ALA A 55 14.21 14.90 -25.43
C ALA A 55 13.67 16.22 -24.87
N LEU A 56 12.52 16.17 -24.20
CA LEU A 56 11.93 17.32 -23.50
C LEU A 56 12.81 17.78 -22.33
N GLY A 57 13.45 16.85 -21.61
CA GLY A 57 14.42 17.18 -20.58
C GLY A 57 15.59 18.01 -21.12
N ALA A 58 16.16 17.62 -22.27
CA ALA A 58 17.20 18.40 -22.93
C ALA A 58 16.71 19.79 -23.37
N GLN A 59 15.45 19.91 -23.80
CA GLN A 59 14.85 21.18 -24.21
C GLN A 59 14.58 22.11 -23.01
N TYR A 60 14.10 21.58 -21.88
CA TYR A 60 13.68 22.35 -20.71
C TYR A 60 14.72 22.41 -19.60
N GLY A 61 15.89 21.80 -19.77
CA GLY A 61 17.01 21.92 -18.85
C GLY A 61 16.95 20.98 -17.64
N PHE A 62 16.27 19.84 -17.73
CA PHE A 62 16.32 18.78 -16.72
C PHE A 62 16.85 17.46 -17.30
N ARG A 63 17.38 16.60 -16.42
CA ARG A 63 17.88 15.28 -16.80
C ARG A 63 16.80 14.21 -16.57
N ALA A 64 16.59 13.34 -17.54
CA ALA A 64 15.70 12.18 -17.41
C ALA A 64 16.52 10.88 -17.38
N GLU A 65 16.31 10.07 -16.36
CA GLU A 65 16.99 8.80 -16.14
C GLU A 65 15.98 7.65 -16.01
N LYS A 66 16.41 6.46 -16.35
CA LYS A 66 15.58 5.26 -16.32
C LYS A 66 16.05 4.31 -15.23
N ILE A 67 15.11 3.84 -14.43
CA ILE A 67 15.34 2.81 -13.42
C ILE A 67 15.04 1.46 -14.04
N ASP A 68 16.01 0.56 -14.01
CA ASP A 68 15.80 -0.82 -14.43
C ASP A 68 14.89 -1.56 -13.47
N PRO A 69 14.06 -2.50 -13.98
CA PRO A 69 13.19 -3.31 -13.13
C PRO A 69 13.98 -4.12 -12.12
N ILE A 70 13.57 -4.02 -10.85
CA ILE A 70 14.12 -4.87 -9.80
C ILE A 70 13.62 -6.30 -10.02
N ARG A 71 14.54 -7.28 -9.92
CA ARG A 71 14.21 -8.70 -9.99
C ARG A 71 14.41 -9.36 -8.63
N TYR A 72 13.49 -10.24 -8.31
CA TYR A 72 13.60 -11.15 -7.17
C TYR A 72 13.49 -12.56 -7.69
N LYS A 73 14.57 -13.34 -7.58
CA LYS A 73 14.72 -14.64 -8.28
C LYS A 73 14.44 -14.44 -9.79
N ASP A 74 13.54 -15.21 -10.36
CA ASP A 74 13.18 -15.16 -11.78
C ASP A 74 12.06 -14.15 -12.13
N PHE A 75 11.61 -13.37 -11.16
CA PHE A 75 10.45 -12.50 -11.32
C PHE A 75 10.80 -11.02 -11.27
N ILE A 76 10.16 -10.23 -12.14
CA ILE A 76 10.16 -8.77 -12.02
C ILE A 76 9.24 -8.38 -10.87
N VAL A 77 9.76 -7.55 -9.97
CA VAL A 77 8.98 -6.94 -8.90
C VAL A 77 8.07 -5.87 -9.50
N SER A 78 6.76 -6.01 -9.34
CA SER A 78 5.77 -5.06 -9.83
C SER A 78 4.59 -4.93 -8.88
N SER A 79 3.97 -3.76 -8.85
CA SER A 79 2.76 -3.51 -8.04
C SER A 79 1.63 -4.48 -8.36
N THR A 80 1.43 -4.82 -9.65
CA THR A 80 0.41 -5.78 -10.09
C THR A 80 0.62 -7.15 -9.48
N ARG A 81 1.88 -7.64 -9.48
CA ARG A 81 2.20 -8.93 -8.89
C ARG A 81 2.02 -8.92 -7.38
N ILE A 82 2.47 -7.86 -6.70
CA ILE A 82 2.32 -7.72 -5.26
C ILE A 82 0.84 -7.70 -4.87
N ARG A 83 0.00 -6.89 -5.55
CA ARG A 83 -1.44 -6.85 -5.29
C ARG A 83 -2.10 -8.22 -5.46
N ARG A 84 -1.71 -8.96 -6.51
CA ARG A 84 -2.22 -10.32 -6.73
C ARG A 84 -1.84 -11.25 -5.59
N LEU A 85 -0.59 -11.27 -5.15
CA LEU A 85 -0.14 -12.11 -4.03
C LEU A 85 -0.89 -11.79 -2.74
N VAL A 86 -1.09 -10.51 -2.43
CA VAL A 86 -1.90 -10.10 -1.27
C VAL A 86 -3.34 -10.57 -1.39
N SER A 87 -3.98 -10.41 -2.56
CA SER A 87 -5.36 -10.85 -2.79
C SER A 87 -5.55 -12.37 -2.77
N GLU A 88 -4.48 -13.12 -3.03
CA GLU A 88 -4.42 -14.58 -2.91
C GLU A 88 -4.08 -15.05 -1.47
N GLY A 89 -3.81 -14.13 -0.53
CA GLY A 89 -3.40 -14.46 0.84
C GLY A 89 -1.92 -14.85 0.99
N ARG A 90 -1.13 -14.77 -0.07
CA ARG A 90 0.30 -15.10 -0.12
C ARG A 90 1.14 -13.89 0.35
N VAL A 91 0.84 -13.45 1.56
CA VAL A 91 1.37 -12.19 2.12
C VAL A 91 2.87 -12.24 2.43
N ASP A 92 3.43 -13.42 2.70
CA ASP A 92 4.85 -13.69 2.87
C ASP A 92 5.63 -13.47 1.56
N GLU A 93 5.11 -14.01 0.45
CA GLU A 93 5.71 -13.80 -0.87
C GLU A 93 5.58 -12.34 -1.33
N ALA A 94 4.46 -11.69 -1.03
CA ALA A 94 4.31 -10.25 -1.25
C ALA A 94 5.35 -9.46 -0.46
N GLY A 95 5.59 -9.83 0.80
CA GLY A 95 6.61 -9.25 1.66
C GLY A 95 8.03 -9.43 1.11
N ALA A 96 8.35 -10.60 0.57
CA ALA A 96 9.64 -10.87 -0.07
C ALA A 96 9.88 -9.96 -1.29
N LEU A 97 8.84 -9.67 -2.09
CA LEU A 97 8.92 -8.74 -3.21
C LEU A 97 8.99 -7.28 -2.77
N LEU A 98 8.32 -6.92 -1.67
CA LEU A 98 8.32 -5.58 -1.10
C LEU A 98 9.62 -5.24 -0.37
N GLY A 99 10.42 -6.24 0.04
CA GLY A 99 11.54 -6.06 0.97
C GLY A 99 11.12 -5.69 2.39
N ARG A 100 9.83 -5.78 2.70
CA ARG A 100 9.21 -5.55 4.01
C ARG A 100 7.88 -6.28 4.10
N HIS A 101 7.39 -6.50 5.30
CA HIS A 101 6.05 -7.08 5.45
C HIS A 101 4.98 -6.17 4.86
N TYR A 102 3.96 -6.78 4.26
CA TYR A 102 2.75 -6.07 3.87
C TYR A 102 2.03 -5.64 5.16
N ALA A 103 1.65 -4.39 5.26
CA ALA A 103 0.97 -3.88 6.45
C ALA A 103 -0.42 -3.36 6.09
N VAL A 104 -1.36 -3.56 7.02
CA VAL A 104 -2.67 -2.92 7.02
C VAL A 104 -2.70 -1.98 8.21
N ASP A 105 -3.10 -0.74 7.99
CA ASP A 105 -3.18 0.28 9.03
C ASP A 105 -4.59 0.81 9.19
N GLY A 106 -4.86 1.40 10.33
CA GLY A 106 -6.14 2.00 10.62
C GLY A 106 -6.26 2.43 12.08
N THR A 107 -7.38 3.04 12.39
CA THR A 107 -7.71 3.47 13.75
C THR A 107 -8.49 2.39 14.47
N ILE A 108 -8.18 2.17 15.74
CA ILE A 108 -8.91 1.21 16.57
C ILE A 108 -10.25 1.82 16.99
N VAL A 109 -11.31 1.12 16.65
CA VAL A 109 -12.69 1.50 16.94
C VAL A 109 -13.35 0.51 17.90
N GLU A 110 -14.43 0.94 18.52
CA GLU A 110 -15.20 0.08 19.40
C GLU A 110 -15.88 -1.04 18.61
N GLY A 111 -15.69 -2.28 19.04
CA GLY A 111 -16.30 -3.48 18.46
C GLY A 111 -17.28 -4.14 19.41
N ALA A 112 -17.76 -5.34 19.06
CA ALA A 112 -18.77 -6.09 19.83
C ALA A 112 -18.28 -6.62 21.18
N LYS A 113 -17.02 -6.40 21.57
CA LYS A 113 -16.37 -6.76 22.88
C LYS A 113 -16.44 -8.26 23.24
N ARG A 114 -16.86 -9.14 22.33
CA ARG A 114 -17.01 -10.59 22.57
C ARG A 114 -15.70 -11.27 22.99
N GLY A 115 -14.58 -10.85 22.42
CA GLY A 115 -13.26 -11.38 22.78
C GLY A 115 -12.87 -11.12 24.24
N ARG A 116 -13.32 -10.01 24.81
CA ARG A 116 -13.05 -9.66 26.22
C ARG A 116 -13.73 -10.64 27.18
N GLU A 117 -14.94 -11.12 26.85
CA GLU A 117 -15.70 -12.07 27.68
C GLU A 117 -15.05 -13.45 27.77
N ILE A 118 -14.30 -13.85 26.72
CA ILE A 118 -13.61 -15.13 26.64
C ILE A 118 -12.09 -15.01 26.93
N GLY A 119 -11.62 -13.88 27.47
CA GLY A 119 -10.24 -13.68 27.86
C GLY A 119 -9.27 -13.30 26.73
N PHE A 120 -9.77 -13.07 25.52
CA PHE A 120 -8.97 -12.65 24.35
C PHE A 120 -9.45 -11.29 23.81
N PRO A 121 -9.11 -10.18 24.49
CA PRO A 121 -9.51 -8.86 24.01
C PRO A 121 -8.95 -8.58 22.61
N THR A 122 -9.81 -8.21 21.69
CA THR A 122 -9.45 -7.86 20.31
C THR A 122 -9.69 -6.39 20.03
N ALA A 123 -8.76 -5.75 19.31
CA ALA A 123 -8.90 -4.42 18.77
C ALA A 123 -9.54 -4.52 17.38
N ASN A 124 -10.63 -3.77 17.13
CA ASN A 124 -11.26 -3.69 15.81
C ASN A 124 -10.61 -2.54 15.04
N LEU A 125 -10.07 -2.84 13.86
CA LEU A 125 -9.36 -1.89 13.03
C LEU A 125 -10.29 -1.34 11.94
N ALA A 126 -10.55 -0.04 11.98
CA ALA A 126 -11.16 0.70 10.87
C ALA A 126 -10.05 1.12 9.90
N SER A 127 -9.93 0.40 8.80
CA SER A 127 -8.88 0.61 7.80
C SER A 127 -9.42 1.28 6.56
N ALA A 128 -8.65 2.23 6.01
CA ALA A 128 -8.89 2.84 4.70
C ALA A 128 -8.05 2.17 3.59
N ASN A 129 -7.34 1.08 3.88
CA ASN A 129 -6.59 0.36 2.87
C ASN A 129 -7.52 -0.25 1.82
N GLU A 130 -7.26 0.04 0.55
CA GLU A 130 -8.04 -0.52 -0.58
C GLU A 130 -7.78 -2.02 -0.77
N LEU A 131 -6.62 -2.51 -0.36
CA LEU A 131 -6.23 -3.90 -0.48
C LEU A 131 -6.04 -4.51 0.91
N ILE A 132 -6.90 -5.46 1.24
CA ILE A 132 -6.87 -6.24 2.47
C ILE A 132 -6.70 -7.70 2.08
N PRO A 133 -5.87 -8.49 2.77
CA PRO A 133 -5.77 -9.93 2.54
C PRO A 133 -7.12 -10.64 2.68
N PRO A 134 -7.32 -11.82 2.07
CA PRO A 134 -8.56 -12.59 2.17
C PRO A 134 -8.94 -12.92 3.62
N ASN A 135 -10.19 -13.35 3.80
CA ASN A 135 -10.66 -13.84 5.09
C ASN A 135 -9.75 -14.96 5.61
N GLY A 136 -9.33 -14.84 6.87
CA GLY A 136 -8.44 -15.79 7.49
C GLY A 136 -7.86 -15.27 8.81
N VAL A 137 -7.08 -16.10 9.44
CA VAL A 137 -6.34 -15.77 10.66
C VAL A 137 -4.86 -15.70 10.33
N TYR A 138 -4.26 -14.55 10.67
CA TYR A 138 -2.86 -14.24 10.35
C TYR A 138 -2.06 -14.03 11.63
N ALA A 139 -0.89 -14.68 11.71
CA ALA A 139 0.11 -14.29 12.69
C ALA A 139 0.70 -12.94 12.24
N THR A 140 0.70 -11.97 13.12
CA THR A 140 1.04 -10.59 12.76
C THR A 140 1.97 -9.95 13.78
N MET A 141 2.63 -8.87 13.36
CA MET A 141 3.30 -7.92 14.25
C MET A 141 2.51 -6.62 14.21
N SER A 142 2.04 -6.18 15.35
CA SER A 142 1.27 -4.94 15.48
C SER A 142 2.15 -3.83 16.04
N THR A 143 2.10 -2.67 15.42
CA THR A 143 2.84 -1.48 15.86
C THR A 143 1.86 -0.41 16.29
N THR A 144 1.99 0.08 17.50
CA THR A 144 1.27 1.23 18.03
C THR A 144 2.21 2.05 18.94
N ASP A 145 2.12 3.38 18.88
CA ASP A 145 2.98 4.31 19.62
C ASP A 145 4.48 3.99 19.51
N GLY A 146 4.91 3.57 18.31
CA GLY A 146 6.29 3.22 18.00
C GLY A 146 6.78 1.90 18.62
N LYS A 147 5.91 1.13 19.28
CA LYS A 147 6.24 -0.17 19.86
C LYS A 147 5.63 -1.30 19.04
N VAL A 148 6.36 -2.41 18.94
CA VAL A 148 5.99 -3.58 18.15
C VAL A 148 5.62 -4.74 19.08
N TYR A 149 4.51 -5.38 18.79
CA TYR A 149 3.96 -6.48 19.59
C TYR A 149 3.59 -7.68 18.71
N PRO A 150 3.87 -8.91 19.15
CA PRO A 150 3.33 -10.09 18.49
C PRO A 150 1.79 -10.10 18.64
N SER A 151 1.10 -10.47 17.58
CA SER A 151 -0.35 -10.43 17.54
C SER A 151 -0.93 -11.49 16.61
N VAL A 152 -2.23 -11.72 16.75
CA VAL A 152 -3.03 -12.53 15.83
C VAL A 152 -4.12 -11.63 15.27
N THR A 153 -4.23 -11.57 13.96
CA THR A 153 -5.24 -10.75 13.26
C THR A 153 -6.20 -11.64 12.49
N ASN A 154 -7.47 -11.50 12.78
CA ASN A 154 -8.55 -12.13 12.03
C ASN A 154 -9.11 -11.13 11.02
N VAL A 155 -9.09 -11.51 9.74
CA VAL A 155 -9.79 -10.82 8.66
C VAL A 155 -11.06 -11.60 8.37
N GLY A 156 -12.20 -10.97 8.47
CA GLY A 156 -13.51 -11.62 8.30
C GLY A 156 -14.52 -10.71 7.61
N GLN A 157 -15.74 -11.21 7.49
CA GLN A 157 -16.87 -10.45 6.97
C GLN A 157 -18.03 -10.51 7.96
N ARG A 158 -18.71 -9.38 8.13
CA ARG A 158 -19.94 -9.30 8.92
C ARG A 158 -21.09 -8.78 8.06
N PRO A 159 -22.31 -9.34 8.21
CA PRO A 159 -23.51 -8.74 7.64
C PRO A 159 -23.68 -7.31 8.20
N THR A 160 -23.91 -6.36 7.33
CA THR A 160 -24.31 -5.00 7.73
C THR A 160 -25.81 -4.86 7.72
N ILE A 161 -26.34 -3.93 8.51
CA ILE A 161 -27.74 -3.53 8.43
C ILE A 161 -27.89 -2.73 7.13
N GLY A 162 -28.35 -3.38 6.07
CA GLY A 162 -28.38 -2.92 4.70
C GLY A 162 -27.82 -3.99 3.76
N GLU A 163 -27.77 -3.74 2.46
CA GLU A 163 -27.22 -4.71 1.51
C GLU A 163 -25.69 -4.65 1.52
N GLY A 164 -25.02 -5.72 1.99
CA GLY A 164 -23.58 -5.90 1.87
C GLY A 164 -22.92 -6.63 3.04
N LEU A 165 -21.68 -7.06 2.80
CA LEU A 165 -20.77 -7.60 3.79
C LEU A 165 -19.66 -6.59 4.04
N ALA A 166 -19.48 -6.17 5.28
CA ALA A 166 -18.34 -5.32 5.65
C ALA A 166 -17.16 -6.18 6.08
N THR A 167 -15.99 -5.90 5.54
CA THR A 167 -14.74 -6.50 6.01
C THR A 167 -14.45 -6.03 7.43
N THR A 168 -14.17 -6.99 8.31
CA THR A 168 -13.74 -6.73 9.69
C THR A 168 -12.31 -7.19 9.87
N ILE A 169 -11.53 -6.39 10.61
CA ILE A 169 -10.16 -6.70 10.96
C ILE A 169 -10.06 -6.62 12.47
N GLU A 170 -9.83 -7.76 13.11
CA GLU A 170 -9.77 -7.88 14.55
C GLU A 170 -8.40 -8.39 14.97
N THR A 171 -7.67 -7.61 15.76
CA THR A 171 -6.31 -7.94 16.19
C THR A 171 -6.27 -8.19 17.68
N HIS A 172 -5.72 -9.32 18.08
CA HIS A 172 -5.38 -9.65 19.47
C HIS A 172 -3.87 -9.52 19.67
N VAL A 173 -3.46 -8.63 20.56
CA VAL A 173 -2.04 -8.46 20.94
C VAL A 173 -1.70 -9.50 22.01
N ILE A 174 -0.70 -10.34 21.75
CA ILE A 174 -0.35 -11.46 22.61
C ILE A 174 0.40 -10.94 23.85
N GLY A 175 -0.02 -11.42 25.01
CA GLY A 175 0.66 -11.14 26.30
C GLY A 175 0.51 -9.71 26.81
N GLN A 176 -0.39 -8.93 26.24
CA GLN A 176 -0.65 -7.55 26.67
C GLN A 176 -2.16 -7.32 26.87
N SER A 177 -2.49 -6.62 27.94
CA SER A 177 -3.83 -6.06 28.13
C SER A 177 -3.69 -4.55 28.15
N MET A 178 -4.03 -3.90 27.04
CA MET A 178 -3.91 -2.45 26.91
C MET A 178 -5.18 -1.86 26.31
N ASP A 179 -5.46 -0.62 26.67
CA ASP A 179 -6.50 0.15 26.01
C ASP A 179 -5.90 0.81 24.78
N LEU A 180 -6.39 0.38 23.59
CA LEU A 180 -5.89 0.83 22.29
C LEU A 180 -6.92 1.69 21.55
N TYR A 181 -8.06 2.04 22.16
CA TYR A 181 -9.10 2.80 21.48
C TYR A 181 -8.60 4.16 20.99
N GLY A 182 -8.89 4.48 19.73
CA GLY A 182 -8.45 5.70 19.07
C GLY A 182 -6.98 5.70 18.67
N CYS A 183 -6.20 4.69 19.03
CA CYS A 183 -4.80 4.58 18.59
C CYS A 183 -4.71 4.11 17.12
N LEU A 184 -3.66 4.53 16.44
CA LEU A 184 -3.30 4.01 15.13
C LEU A 184 -2.58 2.66 15.31
N LEU A 185 -3.05 1.65 14.60
CA LEU A 185 -2.47 0.32 14.62
C LEU A 185 -2.01 -0.08 13.21
N TYR A 186 -0.77 -0.54 13.10
CA TYR A 186 -0.23 -1.18 11.91
C TYR A 186 -0.09 -2.67 12.18
N THR A 187 -0.66 -3.53 11.35
CA THR A 187 -0.49 -4.97 11.45
C THR A 187 0.21 -5.51 10.21
N SER A 188 1.19 -6.39 10.40
CA SER A 188 1.91 -7.03 9.30
C SER A 188 2.08 -8.52 9.60
N PRO A 189 1.99 -9.40 8.59
CA PRO A 189 2.27 -10.82 8.78
C PRO A 189 3.66 -11.06 9.35
N SER A 190 3.78 -12.05 10.24
CA SER A 190 5.06 -12.46 10.81
C SER A 190 5.85 -13.31 9.80
N PRO A 191 7.19 -13.21 9.74
CA PRO A 191 8.02 -14.03 8.86
C PRO A 191 8.02 -15.54 9.20
N ARG A 192 7.35 -15.98 10.25
CA ARG A 192 7.32 -17.38 10.68
C ARG A 192 6.29 -18.25 9.99
N ASP A 193 5.38 -17.66 9.19
CA ASP A 193 4.32 -18.41 8.50
C ASP A 193 4.75 -18.99 7.15
N ALA A 194 6.02 -18.89 6.79
CA ALA A 194 6.58 -19.51 5.59
C ALA A 194 6.91 -21.00 5.74
N THR A 195 6.53 -21.64 6.88
CA THR A 195 6.81 -23.06 7.15
C THR A 195 5.67 -23.69 7.97
N LEU A 196 4.56 -23.92 7.33
CA LEU A 196 3.61 -24.98 7.69
C LEU A 196 3.08 -25.62 6.40
#